data_4faad61f9942f670c88badec39bbb6c8
#
_entry.id   4faad61f9942f670c88badec39bbb6c8
#
_cell.length_a   1.000
_cell.length_b   1.000
_cell.length_c   1.000
_cell.angle_alpha   90.00
_cell.angle_beta   90.00
_cell.angle_gamma   90.00
#
_symmetry.space_group_name_H-M   'P 1'
#
loop_
_entity.id
_entity.type
_entity.pdbx_description
1 polymer ?
#
loop_
_entity_poly.entity_id
_entity_poly.type
_entity_poly.pdbx_seq_one_letter_code
_entity_poly.pdbx_strand_id
1 'polypeptide(L)'
;MFGTKGSTKPQNRIDSLIGAGTTVEGNINFTGGLRVDGVVRGSVASSGEPPGVLVISEQAEVAGEIRVNHVIVNGKVHGPIHASETLDLQAKAHVTGDVHYRRLEIQGGAVVQGMMVCDAETQSDKVVQLKSASAE
;
A
#
# COMPACT_ATOMS: atom_id res chain seq x y z
N MET A 1 25.96 7.78 13.51
CA MET A 1 25.62 7.54 13.38
C MET A 1 25.26 7.40 12.92
N PHE A 2 25.35 7.39 12.62
CA PHE A 2 24.94 7.13 12.28
C PHE A 2 24.53 7.05 11.46
N GLY A 3 24.51 7.02 11.19
CA GLY A 3 24.20 6.76 10.48
C GLY A 3 23.94 6.79 9.66
N THR A 4 23.95 6.94 9.50
CA THR A 4 23.68 6.96 8.78
C THR A 4 23.54 7.05 7.93
N LYS A 5 23.70 6.96 7.59
CA LYS A 5 23.64 7.08 6.76
C LYS A 5 23.13 6.73 5.90
N GLY A 6 23.04 6.47 5.73
CA GLY A 6 22.79 6.10 4.99
C GLY A 6 22.08 5.81 4.23
N SER A 7 21.79 5.78 4.19
CA SER A 7 21.28 5.60 3.48
C SER A 7 20.75 5.75 2.47
N THR A 8 20.47 5.49 2.13
CA THR A 8 20.50 5.58 0.88
C THR A 8 19.42 4.96 0.09
N LYS A 9 18.59 4.07 0.45
CA LYS A 9 17.50 3.53 -0.27
C LYS A 9 16.24 3.99 0.31
N PRO A 10 15.79 5.17 -0.03
CA PRO A 10 14.65 5.75 0.64
C PRO A 10 13.39 4.95 0.46
N GLN A 11 13.22 4.30 -0.69
CA GLN A 11 11.97 3.63 -0.92
C GLN A 11 11.82 2.39 -0.05
N ASN A 12 12.87 1.88 0.55
CA ASN A 12 12.77 0.72 1.40
C ASN A 12 12.97 1.04 2.86
N ARG A 13 13.02 2.31 3.18
CA ARG A 13 13.32 2.72 4.52
C ARG A 13 12.09 2.72 5.38
N ILE A 14 12.19 2.13 6.56
CA ILE A 14 11.10 2.13 7.53
C ILE A 14 11.48 3.07 8.64
N ASP A 15 10.70 4.13 8.80
CA ASP A 15 10.96 5.15 9.80
C ASP A 15 10.09 5.00 11.03
N SER A 16 8.96 4.33 10.90
CA SER A 16 8.02 4.20 12.00
C SER A 16 7.47 2.78 12.02
N LEU A 17 7.11 2.32 13.20
CA LEU A 17 6.61 0.96 13.37
C LEU A 17 5.46 0.97 14.36
N ILE A 18 4.36 0.32 13.97
CA ILE A 18 3.26 0.03 14.88
C ILE A 18 3.39 -1.45 15.22
N GLY A 19 3.88 -1.74 16.42
CA GLY A 19 4.24 -3.09 16.77
C GLY A 19 3.04 -3.98 17.03
N ALA A 20 3.30 -5.28 17.07
CA ALA A 20 2.28 -6.26 17.38
C ALA A 20 1.74 -5.98 18.77
N GLY A 21 0.47 -6.13 18.96
CA GLY A 21 -0.16 -5.82 20.24
C GLY A 21 -0.56 -4.37 20.39
N THR A 22 -0.21 -3.51 19.45
CA THR A 22 -0.58 -2.10 19.51
C THR A 22 -1.81 -1.88 18.64
N THR A 23 -2.78 -1.19 19.18
CA THR A 23 -3.98 -0.78 18.44
C THR A 23 -4.03 0.73 18.37
N VAL A 24 -4.15 1.25 17.17
CA VAL A 24 -4.28 2.68 16.95
C VAL A 24 -5.69 2.95 16.48
N GLU A 25 -6.38 3.86 17.15
CA GLU A 25 -7.71 4.26 16.72
C GLU A 25 -7.65 5.71 16.31
N GLY A 26 -7.94 5.98 15.07
CA GLY A 26 -7.85 7.30 14.49
C GLY A 26 -7.05 7.27 13.22
N ASN A 27 -6.93 8.42 12.60
CA ASN A 27 -6.24 8.54 11.33
C ASN A 27 -4.74 8.72 11.54
N ILE A 28 -3.95 8.11 10.69
CA ILE A 28 -2.51 8.20 10.73
C ILE A 28 -2.03 8.92 9.49
N ASN A 29 -1.16 9.90 9.70
CA ASN A 29 -0.51 10.59 8.60
C ASN A 29 0.98 10.49 8.84
N PHE A 30 1.74 10.00 7.85
CA PHE A 30 3.15 9.78 8.05
C PHE A 30 3.94 10.20 6.81
N THR A 31 5.24 10.32 6.98
CA THR A 31 6.16 10.52 5.86
C THR A 31 7.22 9.45 5.94
N GLY A 32 7.78 9.09 4.80
CA GLY A 32 8.80 8.05 4.76
C GLY A 32 8.16 6.67 4.80
N GLY A 33 8.66 5.79 5.63
CA GLY A 33 8.17 4.43 5.69
C GLY A 33 7.45 4.12 6.98
N LEU A 34 6.36 3.39 6.91
CA LEU A 34 5.62 2.94 8.08
C LEU A 34 5.38 1.45 7.94
N ARG A 35 5.73 0.71 8.98
CA ARG A 35 5.41 -0.71 9.04
C ARG A 35 4.38 -0.96 10.12
N VAL A 36 3.37 -1.74 9.81
CA VAL A 36 2.30 -2.07 10.73
C VAL A 36 2.34 -3.56 11.01
N ASP A 37 2.53 -3.89 12.28
CA ASP A 37 2.43 -5.27 12.77
C ASP A 37 1.23 -5.41 13.71
N GLY A 38 0.58 -4.34 14.05
CA GLY A 38 -0.57 -4.34 14.96
C GLY A 38 -1.85 -4.02 14.21
N VAL A 39 -2.74 -3.31 14.88
CA VAL A 39 -4.07 -3.01 14.36
C VAL A 39 -4.23 -1.51 14.23
N VAL A 40 -4.76 -1.07 13.09
CA VAL A 40 -5.10 0.33 12.87
C VAL A 40 -6.57 0.41 12.52
N ARG A 41 -7.30 1.24 13.24
CA ARG A 41 -8.70 1.50 12.94
C ARG A 41 -8.85 2.96 12.58
N GLY A 42 -8.75 3.24 11.30
CA GLY A 42 -8.79 4.58 10.76
C GLY A 42 -8.04 4.61 9.46
N SER A 43 -7.98 5.77 8.85
CA SER A 43 -7.30 5.89 7.58
C SER A 43 -5.79 6.06 7.78
N VAL A 44 -5.04 5.63 6.79
CA VAL A 44 -3.59 5.74 6.79
C VAL A 44 -3.19 6.45 5.53
N ALA A 45 -2.48 7.54 5.66
CA ALA A 45 -2.08 8.33 4.51
C ALA A 45 -0.64 8.78 4.67
N SER A 46 0.04 8.89 3.55
CA SER A 46 1.36 9.47 3.52
C SER A 46 1.30 10.83 2.84
N SER A 47 2.19 11.71 3.19
CA SER A 47 2.22 13.02 2.59
C SER A 47 3.64 13.47 2.42
N GLY A 48 3.84 14.35 1.47
CA GLY A 48 5.12 15.01 1.27
C GLY A 48 6.12 14.17 0.53
N GLU A 49 7.34 14.58 0.63
CA GLU A 49 8.47 13.92 0.02
C GLU A 49 9.38 13.40 1.10
N PRO A 50 9.98 12.25 0.94
CA PRO A 50 9.93 11.37 -0.22
C PRO A 50 8.62 10.59 -0.28
N PRO A 51 8.39 9.85 -1.35
CA PRO A 51 7.16 9.05 -1.47
C PRO A 51 7.03 8.07 -0.32
N GLY A 52 5.83 7.93 0.17
CA GLY A 52 5.58 7.07 1.32
C GLY A 52 5.54 5.61 0.98
N VAL A 53 5.96 4.79 1.91
CA VAL A 53 5.93 3.33 1.78
C VAL A 53 5.22 2.78 3.02
N LEU A 54 4.19 1.97 2.78
CA LEU A 54 3.46 1.33 3.87
C LEU A 54 3.61 -0.17 3.74
N VAL A 55 4.04 -0.81 4.81
CA VAL A 55 4.20 -2.26 4.86
C VAL A 55 3.22 -2.80 5.90
N ILE A 56 2.34 -3.69 5.49
CA ILE A 56 1.38 -4.33 6.37
C ILE A 56 1.78 -5.79 6.49
N SER A 57 2.23 -6.19 7.66
CA SER A 57 2.77 -7.53 7.86
C SER A 57 1.64 -8.53 8.04
N GLU A 58 1.97 -9.82 8.07
CA GLU A 58 0.93 -10.83 8.08
C GLU A 58 0.13 -10.84 9.37
N GLN A 59 0.62 -10.25 10.44
CA GLN A 59 -0.16 -10.17 11.66
C GLN A 59 -0.97 -8.90 11.76
N ALA A 60 -0.81 -8.00 10.83
CA ALA A 60 -1.42 -6.68 10.92
C ALA A 60 -2.82 -6.67 10.35
N GLU A 61 -3.59 -5.72 10.81
CA GLU A 61 -4.93 -5.49 10.30
C GLU A 61 -5.16 -3.99 10.24
N VAL A 62 -5.64 -3.50 9.10
CA VAL A 62 -5.97 -2.10 8.93
C VAL A 62 -7.42 -2.02 8.51
N ALA A 63 -8.21 -1.27 9.26
CA ALA A 63 -9.62 -1.06 8.92
C ALA A 63 -9.80 0.43 8.63
N GLY A 64 -9.83 0.79 7.37
CA GLY A 64 -9.95 2.17 6.93
C GLY A 64 -9.33 2.35 5.56
N GLU A 65 -9.35 3.57 5.09
CA GLU A 65 -8.85 3.88 3.77
C GLU A 65 -7.34 4.06 3.82
N ILE A 66 -6.64 3.56 2.81
CA ILE A 66 -5.19 3.70 2.70
C ILE A 66 -4.90 4.55 1.46
N ARG A 67 -4.13 5.63 1.65
CA ARG A 67 -3.69 6.49 0.56
C ARG A 67 -2.19 6.72 0.70
N VAL A 68 -1.41 5.86 0.07
CA VAL A 68 0.04 5.88 0.19
C VAL A 68 0.62 5.61 -1.18
N ASN A 69 1.83 6.09 -1.44
CA ASN A 69 2.44 5.91 -2.74
C ASN A 69 2.77 4.46 -3.04
N HIS A 70 3.43 3.79 -2.11
CA HIS A 70 3.82 2.39 -2.30
C HIS A 70 3.24 1.59 -1.15
N VAL A 71 2.43 0.59 -1.45
CA VAL A 71 1.76 -0.20 -0.43
C VAL A 71 2.13 -1.65 -0.61
N ILE A 72 2.63 -2.27 0.44
CA ILE A 72 2.98 -3.69 0.46
C ILE A 72 2.09 -4.35 1.49
N VAL A 73 1.26 -5.28 1.06
CA VAL A 73 0.27 -5.90 1.93
C VAL A 73 0.58 -7.38 2.07
N ASN A 74 0.74 -7.82 3.30
CA ASN A 74 0.86 -9.24 3.60
C ASN A 74 -0.03 -9.58 4.80
N GLY A 75 -1.04 -8.77 5.05
CA GLY A 75 -1.97 -8.96 6.14
C GLY A 75 -3.37 -8.62 5.69
N LYS A 76 -4.19 -8.17 6.63
CA LYS A 76 -5.60 -7.91 6.36
C LYS A 76 -5.86 -6.43 6.23
N VAL A 77 -6.60 -6.05 5.21
CA VAL A 77 -7.03 -4.68 5.01
C VAL A 77 -8.52 -4.67 4.74
N HIS A 78 -9.25 -3.89 5.52
CA HIS A 78 -10.70 -3.71 5.33
C HIS A 78 -10.93 -2.26 4.95
N GLY A 79 -11.04 -1.99 3.69
CA GLY A 79 -11.28 -0.64 3.20
C GLY A 79 -10.58 -0.43 1.88
N PRO A 80 -10.81 0.68 1.22
CA PRO A 80 -10.19 0.90 -0.07
C PRO A 80 -8.72 1.24 0.06
N ILE A 81 -7.95 0.84 -0.93
CA ILE A 81 -6.53 1.12 -1.00
C ILE A 81 -6.29 1.98 -2.23
N HIS A 82 -5.62 3.11 -2.04
CA HIS A 82 -5.20 3.96 -3.14
C HIS A 82 -3.69 4.05 -3.11
N ALA A 83 -3.03 3.21 -3.91
CA ALA A 83 -1.59 3.23 -4.04
C ALA A 83 -1.27 4.06 -5.28
N SER A 84 -0.71 5.24 -5.09
CA SER A 84 -0.49 6.12 -6.22
C SER A 84 0.62 5.65 -7.14
N GLU A 85 1.47 4.75 -6.67
CA GLU A 85 2.55 4.20 -7.49
C GLU A 85 2.44 2.68 -7.59
N THR A 86 2.74 1.96 -6.54
CA THR A 86 2.78 0.50 -6.62
C THR A 86 1.96 -0.13 -5.51
N LEU A 87 1.35 -1.24 -5.82
CA LEU A 87 0.66 -2.08 -4.86
C LEU A 87 1.22 -3.49 -4.99
N ASP A 88 1.74 -4.02 -3.88
CA ASP A 88 2.33 -5.35 -3.85
C ASP A 88 1.53 -6.18 -2.87
N LEU A 89 0.82 -7.17 -3.38
CA LEU A 89 0.01 -8.07 -2.56
C LEU A 89 0.75 -9.38 -2.41
N GLN A 90 1.20 -9.66 -1.21
CA GLN A 90 1.98 -10.86 -0.94
C GLN A 90 1.05 -12.01 -0.57
N ALA A 91 1.63 -13.16 -0.33
CA ALA A 91 0.86 -14.39 -0.28
C ALA A 91 -0.21 -14.42 0.82
N LYS A 92 0.00 -13.68 1.89
CA LYS A 92 -0.97 -13.67 3.00
C LYS A 92 -1.89 -12.48 2.96
N ALA A 93 -1.85 -11.69 1.89
CA ALA A 93 -2.68 -10.51 1.79
C ALA A 93 -4.15 -10.88 1.67
N HIS A 94 -5.00 -10.17 2.39
CA HIS A 94 -6.44 -10.38 2.32
C HIS A 94 -7.07 -9.00 2.38
N VAL A 95 -7.54 -8.53 1.24
CA VAL A 95 -8.08 -7.18 1.11
C VAL A 95 -9.57 -7.26 0.84
N THR A 96 -10.34 -6.53 1.62
CA THR A 96 -11.78 -6.40 1.42
C THR A 96 -12.04 -4.94 1.08
N GLY A 97 -12.39 -4.66 -0.16
CA GLY A 97 -12.61 -3.30 -0.65
C GLY A 97 -11.94 -3.12 -1.99
N ASP A 98 -12.13 -1.96 -2.57
CA ASP A 98 -11.59 -1.67 -3.89
C ASP A 98 -10.13 -1.25 -3.77
N VAL A 99 -9.33 -1.60 -4.77
CA VAL A 99 -7.92 -1.25 -4.79
C VAL A 99 -7.62 -0.50 -6.07
N HIS A 100 -6.88 0.61 -5.92
CA HIS A 100 -6.43 1.44 -7.02
C HIS A 100 -4.93 1.45 -7.04
N TYR A 101 -4.32 1.29 -8.21
CA TYR A 101 -2.87 1.20 -8.31
C TYR A 101 -2.42 1.65 -9.69
N ARG A 102 -1.15 1.96 -9.81
CA ARG A 102 -0.55 2.16 -11.13
C ARG A 102 0.20 0.92 -11.57
N ARG A 103 0.91 0.29 -10.65
CA ARG A 103 1.60 -0.97 -10.91
C ARG A 103 1.18 -1.95 -9.86
N LEU A 104 1.00 -3.18 -10.26
CA LEU A 104 0.53 -4.23 -9.36
C LEU A 104 1.45 -5.42 -9.43
N GLU A 105 1.83 -5.93 -8.27
CA GLU A 105 2.43 -7.25 -8.14
C GLU A 105 1.57 -8.04 -7.19
N ILE A 106 1.24 -9.26 -7.54
CA ILE A 106 0.40 -10.09 -6.72
C ILE A 106 0.98 -11.49 -6.69
N GLN A 107 1.10 -12.05 -5.50
CA GLN A 107 1.63 -13.39 -5.32
C GLN A 107 0.49 -14.37 -5.14
N GLY A 108 0.74 -15.63 -5.46
CA GLY A 108 -0.26 -16.67 -5.27
C GLY A 108 -0.62 -16.77 -3.80
N GLY A 109 -1.89 -16.86 -3.49
CA GLY A 109 -2.40 -16.88 -2.14
C GLY A 109 -3.08 -15.59 -1.73
N ALA A 110 -2.75 -14.49 -2.37
CA ALA A 110 -3.38 -13.20 -2.04
C ALA A 110 -4.85 -13.23 -2.46
N VAL A 111 -5.69 -12.59 -1.64
CA VAL A 111 -7.13 -12.54 -1.88
C VAL A 111 -7.56 -11.08 -1.88
N VAL A 112 -8.32 -10.70 -2.91
CA VAL A 112 -8.91 -9.37 -2.98
C VAL A 112 -10.40 -9.56 -3.24
N GLN A 113 -11.21 -8.98 -2.36
CA GLN A 113 -12.66 -9.01 -2.51
C GLN A 113 -13.11 -7.58 -2.77
N GLY A 114 -13.19 -7.22 -4.02
CA GLY A 114 -13.53 -5.88 -4.47
C GLY A 114 -13.01 -5.68 -5.86
N MET A 115 -13.09 -4.46 -6.35
CA MET A 115 -12.65 -4.14 -7.69
C MET A 115 -11.20 -3.76 -7.68
N MET A 116 -10.50 -4.15 -8.72
CA MET A 116 -9.10 -3.78 -8.90
C MET A 116 -9.04 -2.81 -10.08
N VAL A 117 -8.59 -1.60 -9.80
CA VAL A 117 -8.61 -0.52 -10.78
C VAL A 117 -7.19 -0.04 -11.03
N CYS A 118 -6.78 -0.10 -12.28
CA CYS A 118 -5.46 0.40 -12.67
C CYS A 118 -5.57 1.85 -13.09
N ASP A 119 -4.86 2.71 -12.37
CA ASP A 119 -4.92 4.14 -12.60
C ASP A 119 -3.77 4.64 -13.45
N ALA A 120 -3.24 3.81 -14.31
CA ALA A 120 -2.10 4.19 -15.15
C ALA A 120 -2.55 5.03 -16.30
N GLU A 121 -3.17 6.15 -16.01
CA GLU A 121 -3.80 6.90 -17.03
C GLU A 121 -2.84 7.55 -17.94
N THR A 122 -1.64 7.80 -17.53
CA THR A 122 -0.77 8.47 -18.42
C THR A 122 -0.39 7.62 -19.54
N GLN A 123 -0.38 6.36 -19.41
CA GLN A 123 -0.09 5.62 -20.48
C GLN A 123 -1.21 5.25 -21.20
N SER A 124 -2.32 5.44 -20.69
CA SER A 124 -3.48 5.06 -21.39
C SER A 124 -3.58 5.74 -22.63
N ASP A 125 -2.88 6.73 -22.73
CA ASP A 125 -2.92 7.28 -23.90
C ASP A 125 -2.39 6.45 -24.83
N LYS A 126 -1.81 5.66 -24.59
CA LYS A 126 -1.37 4.83 -25.49
C LYS A 126 -1.94 3.64 -25.35
N VAL A 127 -2.14 3.27 -25.04
CA VAL A 127 -2.55 2.13 -24.87
C VAL A 127 -3.68 1.73 -25.00
N VAL A 128 -3.48 2.19 -25.12
CA VAL A 128 -4.23 1.80 -24.96
C VAL A 128 -5.01 1.37 -25.28
N GLN A 129 -4.84 1.50 -25.62
CA GLN A 129 -5.50 1.06 -25.67
C GLN A 129 -5.92 0.13 -25.77
N LEU A 130 -5.36 -0.24 -25.81
CA LEU A 130 -5.69 -1.05 -25.81
C LEU A 130 -6.40 -1.74 -25.73
N LYS A 131 -6.24 -1.68 -25.60
CA LYS A 131 -6.92 -2.21 -25.32
C LYS A 131 -7.75 -2.52 -25.28
N SER A 132 -7.43 -2.15 -25.42
CA SER A 132 -8.22 -2.34 -25.18
C SER A 132 -8.80 -2.92 -25.29
N ALA A 133 -8.30 -2.94 -25.52
CA ALA A 133 -8.77 -3.40 -25.47
C ALA A 133 -9.33 -4.02 -25.32
N SER A 134 -8.90 -4.08 -25.27
CA SER A 134 -9.38 -4.55 -24.98
C SER A 134 -10.20 -4.93 -24.90
N ALA A 135 -10.08 -4.74 -25.15
CA ALA A 135 -10.77 -5.00 -25.00
C ALA A 135 -11.51 -5.30 -25.23
N GLU A 136 -11.19 -5.20 -25.36
CA GLU A 136 -11.91 -5.54 -25.43
C GLU A 136 -12.46 -5.69 -25.41
#